data_ecdcf4b0ec17ab48d6e8a6ffab812791
#
_entry.id   ecdcf4b0ec17ab48d6e8a6ffab812791
#
_cell.length_a   1.000
_cell.length_b   1.000
_cell.length_c   1.000
_cell.angle_alpha   90.00
_cell.angle_beta   90.00
_cell.angle_gamma   90.00
#
_symmetry.space_group_name_H-M   'P 1'
#
loop_
_entity.id
_entity.type
_entity.pdbx_description
1 polymer ?
#
loop_
_entity_poly.entity_id
_entity_poly.type
_entity_poly.pdbx_seq_one_letter_code
_entity_poly.pdbx_strand_id
1 'polypeptide(L)'
;MKQLYGKLWVKCTAIVLLIMFAVLLAASALGIAYLINYGAYADGGEQVRQIAENNLLQQTNGDGWAALHAWAEDDTVSRNLLRDRYDPLTSNIYFKLTDKATGEILFSTGALNKDDYSGKASAYYQQDMTFTLNDGSDVTAVYQAYLKSPLAPRDSALYVMTWVERLISARYLLIVLAVLLLAVCLFLFIFLLCAMGHKEGVDGIYQCWLNKIPLDLFLALLALLFFAWASFLGNIWYIDFWYYILLAFGTAALALTLLLSVAGRAKAPGFFKNTLIYKVFAWIFRGLGRIPMVWRTALVWGALCLAELFFTFMLGWNEEQYAVLWLLSRGVLTIVILY
;
A
#
# COMPACT_ATOMS: atom_id res chain seq x y z
N MET A 1 -20.69 21.93 -24.02
CA MET A 1 -20.31 20.67 -23.37
C MET A 1 -20.33 19.45 -24.31
N LYS A 2 -21.34 19.20 -25.13
CA LYS A 2 -21.40 18.04 -26.07
C LYS A 2 -20.16 17.90 -26.97
N GLN A 3 -19.58 18.99 -27.47
CA GLN A 3 -18.39 18.95 -28.33
C GLN A 3 -17.09 18.50 -27.61
N LEU A 4 -16.97 18.72 -26.30
CA LEU A 4 -15.79 18.32 -25.50
C LEU A 4 -15.76 16.81 -25.23
N TYR A 5 -16.92 16.18 -25.01
CA TYR A 5 -17.03 14.75 -24.74
C TYR A 5 -16.59 13.86 -25.91
N GLY A 6 -16.65 14.38 -27.16
CA GLY A 6 -16.25 13.66 -28.36
C GLY A 6 -14.74 13.59 -28.59
N LYS A 7 -13.98 14.58 -28.08
CA LYS A 7 -12.55 14.74 -28.40
C LYS A 7 -11.68 13.74 -27.66
N LEU A 8 -10.91 12.96 -28.39
CA LEU A 8 -10.05 11.89 -27.81
C LEU A 8 -9.00 12.47 -26.86
N TRP A 9 -8.34 13.57 -27.24
CA TRP A 9 -7.29 14.15 -26.42
C TRP A 9 -7.80 14.63 -25.05
N VAL A 10 -9.03 15.17 -24.97
CA VAL A 10 -9.65 15.59 -23.70
C VAL A 10 -9.86 14.38 -22.77
N LYS A 11 -10.29 13.25 -23.32
CA LYS A 11 -10.45 12.01 -22.55
C LYS A 11 -9.11 11.47 -22.05
N CYS A 12 -8.09 11.44 -22.92
CA CYS A 12 -6.75 11.00 -22.54
C CYS A 12 -6.17 11.88 -21.43
N THR A 13 -6.29 13.20 -21.56
CA THR A 13 -5.84 14.14 -20.52
C THR A 13 -6.60 13.94 -19.21
N ALA A 14 -7.92 13.77 -19.27
CA ALA A 14 -8.73 13.52 -18.07
C ALA A 14 -8.36 12.19 -17.38
N ILE A 15 -8.03 11.14 -18.14
CA ILE A 15 -7.55 9.86 -17.60
C ILE A 15 -6.22 10.04 -16.87
N VAL A 16 -5.24 10.69 -17.50
CA VAL A 16 -3.92 10.95 -16.91
C VAL A 16 -4.05 11.76 -15.62
N LEU A 17 -4.83 12.86 -15.67
CA LEU A 17 -5.08 13.70 -14.49
C LEU A 17 -5.78 12.92 -13.38
N LEU A 18 -6.78 12.10 -13.71
CA LEU A 18 -7.49 11.29 -12.72
C LEU A 18 -6.52 10.31 -12.01
N ILE A 19 -5.64 9.63 -12.76
CA ILE A 19 -4.67 8.71 -12.18
C ILE A 19 -3.68 9.47 -11.30
N MET A 20 -3.15 10.61 -11.76
CA MET A 20 -2.24 11.44 -10.96
C MET A 20 -2.87 11.89 -9.64
N PHE A 21 -4.11 12.44 -9.71
CA PHE A 21 -4.80 12.90 -8.50
C PHE A 21 -5.23 11.75 -7.60
N ALA A 22 -5.57 10.59 -8.14
CA ALA A 22 -5.86 9.40 -7.33
C ALA A 22 -4.64 8.90 -6.56
N VAL A 23 -3.44 8.92 -7.16
CA VAL A 23 -2.19 8.58 -6.48
C VAL A 23 -1.87 9.59 -5.38
N LEU A 24 -2.02 10.90 -5.67
CA LEU A 24 -1.83 11.95 -4.66
C LEU A 24 -2.84 11.84 -3.51
N LEU A 25 -4.09 11.50 -3.81
CA LEU A 25 -5.13 11.26 -2.80
C LEU A 25 -4.77 10.06 -1.92
N ALA A 26 -4.32 8.95 -2.51
CA ALA A 26 -3.88 7.77 -1.76
C ALA A 26 -2.68 8.09 -0.87
N ALA A 27 -1.69 8.83 -1.38
CA ALA A 27 -0.53 9.27 -0.59
C ALA A 27 -0.95 10.19 0.57
N SER A 28 -1.88 11.13 0.32
CA SER A 28 -2.43 12.00 1.37
C SER A 28 -3.19 11.22 2.43
N ALA A 29 -4.00 10.23 2.03
CA ALA A 29 -4.75 9.37 2.94
C ALA A 29 -3.82 8.52 3.82
N LEU A 30 -2.75 7.96 3.23
CA LEU A 30 -1.72 7.21 3.97
C LEU A 30 -0.99 8.13 4.96
N GLY A 31 -0.64 9.35 4.54
CA GLY A 31 -0.03 10.35 5.43
C GLY A 31 -0.93 10.72 6.61
N ILE A 32 -2.22 10.93 6.36
CA ILE A 32 -3.21 11.19 7.41
C ILE A 32 -3.34 9.99 8.36
N ALA A 33 -3.46 8.77 7.82
CA ALA A 33 -3.56 7.54 8.61
C ALA A 33 -2.32 7.34 9.49
N TYR A 34 -1.12 7.60 8.95
CA TYR A 34 0.12 7.59 9.71
C TYR A 34 0.09 8.59 10.86
N LEU A 35 -0.26 9.86 10.59
CA LEU A 35 -0.36 10.90 11.62
C LEU A 35 -1.41 10.59 12.69
N ILE A 36 -2.54 9.97 12.32
CA ILE A 36 -3.55 9.51 13.29
C ILE A 36 -2.99 8.41 14.18
N ASN A 37 -2.32 7.42 13.59
CA ASN A 37 -1.76 6.27 14.32
C ASN A 37 -0.71 6.72 15.35
N TYR A 38 0.01 7.80 15.06
CA TYR A 38 1.01 8.38 15.97
C TYR A 38 0.49 9.54 16.83
N GLY A 39 -0.82 9.72 16.93
CA GLY A 39 -1.44 10.70 17.85
C GLY A 39 -1.26 12.16 17.46
N ALA A 40 -0.81 12.48 16.22
CA ALA A 40 -0.52 13.85 15.82
C ALA A 40 -1.71 14.83 15.94
N TYR A 41 -2.92 14.31 15.93
CA TYR A 41 -4.14 15.09 16.06
C TYR A 41 -4.65 15.17 17.51
N ALA A 42 -4.21 14.28 18.41
CA ALA A 42 -4.67 14.22 19.78
C ALA A 42 -3.87 15.15 20.71
N ASP A 43 -2.52 15.15 20.59
CA ASP A 43 -1.61 15.85 21.51
C ASP A 43 -0.80 17.00 20.85
N GLY A 44 -1.27 17.49 19.72
CA GLY A 44 -0.58 18.56 18.99
C GLY A 44 0.67 18.10 18.24
N GLY A 45 0.95 16.79 18.19
CA GLY A 45 2.08 16.19 17.48
C GLY A 45 3.29 15.90 18.37
N GLU A 46 3.16 16.02 19.69
CA GLU A 46 4.25 15.75 20.63
C GLU A 46 4.72 14.29 20.54
N GLN A 47 3.76 13.35 20.46
CA GLN A 47 4.07 11.93 20.30
C GLN A 47 4.82 11.63 18.99
N VAL A 48 4.43 12.30 17.88
CA VAL A 48 5.14 12.16 16.59
C VAL A 48 6.58 12.65 16.70
N ARG A 49 6.77 13.79 17.41
CA ARG A 49 8.10 14.34 17.66
C ARG A 49 8.95 13.37 18.47
N GLN A 50 8.46 12.85 19.58
CA GLN A 50 9.16 11.88 20.43
C GLN A 50 9.54 10.61 19.68
N ILE A 51 8.63 10.09 18.83
CA ILE A 51 8.92 8.92 18.00
C ILE A 51 10.02 9.22 16.98
N ALA A 52 9.97 10.39 16.33
CA ALA A 52 11.02 10.79 15.38
C ALA A 52 12.38 10.96 16.07
N GLU A 53 12.42 11.57 17.23
CA GLU A 53 13.63 11.70 18.06
C GLU A 53 14.19 10.34 18.47
N ASN A 54 13.33 9.45 18.97
CA ASN A 54 13.73 8.09 19.34
C ASN A 54 14.25 7.29 18.14
N ASN A 55 13.59 7.39 16.97
CA ASN A 55 14.04 6.72 15.75
C ASN A 55 15.42 7.23 15.29
N LEU A 56 15.66 8.53 15.36
CA LEU A 56 16.96 9.11 15.07
C LEU A 56 18.05 8.55 15.98
N LEU A 57 17.78 8.46 17.28
CA LEU A 57 18.72 7.91 18.27
C LEU A 57 18.91 6.40 18.08
N GLN A 58 17.85 5.66 17.74
CA GLN A 58 17.92 4.22 17.49
C GLN A 58 18.76 3.88 16.23
N GLN A 59 18.74 4.74 15.21
CA GLN A 59 19.56 4.55 14.00
C GLN A 59 21.07 4.55 14.30
N THR A 60 21.50 5.23 15.37
CA THR A 60 22.92 5.26 15.78
C THR A 60 23.35 4.01 16.57
N ASN A 61 22.44 3.07 16.81
CA ASN A 61 22.75 1.84 17.55
C ASN A 61 23.83 0.99 16.86
N GLY A 62 23.84 0.97 15.52
CA GLY A 62 24.90 0.29 14.73
C GLY A 62 26.29 0.89 14.97
N ASP A 63 26.39 2.21 15.11
CA ASP A 63 27.65 2.89 15.45
C ASP A 63 28.03 2.64 16.93
N GLY A 64 27.05 2.45 17.82
CA GLY A 64 27.29 1.96 19.19
C GLY A 64 27.94 0.59 19.22
N TRP A 65 27.46 -0.37 18.42
CA TRP A 65 28.09 -1.67 18.28
C TRP A 65 29.50 -1.57 17.69
N ALA A 66 29.70 -0.74 16.67
CA ALA A 66 31.04 -0.49 16.08
C ALA A 66 32.00 0.11 17.12
N ALA A 67 31.53 1.00 17.99
CA ALA A 67 32.32 1.56 19.07
C ALA A 67 32.70 0.55 20.14
N LEU A 68 31.78 -0.38 20.49
CA LEU A 68 32.05 -1.46 21.44
C LEU A 68 33.09 -2.43 20.90
N HIS A 69 32.98 -2.84 19.61
CA HIS A 69 33.99 -3.64 18.92
C HIS A 69 35.35 -2.95 18.89
N ALA A 70 35.40 -1.69 18.49
CA ALA A 70 36.64 -0.90 18.42
C ALA A 70 37.29 -0.70 19.81
N TRP A 71 36.49 -0.71 20.86
CA TRP A 71 37.00 -0.71 22.23
C TRP A 71 37.58 -2.07 22.59
N ALA A 72 36.87 -3.17 22.31
CA ALA A 72 37.30 -4.53 22.64
C ALA A 72 38.56 -4.96 21.89
N GLU A 73 38.79 -4.48 20.67
CA GLU A 73 39.94 -4.79 19.82
C GLU A 73 41.09 -3.75 19.97
N ASP A 74 40.93 -2.75 20.83
CA ASP A 74 41.82 -1.61 20.99
C ASP A 74 42.09 -0.83 19.67
N ASP A 75 41.09 -0.83 18.76
CA ASP A 75 41.18 -0.13 17.48
C ASP A 75 40.99 1.38 17.67
N THR A 76 42.11 2.08 17.78
CA THR A 76 42.14 3.56 17.96
C THR A 76 41.69 4.30 16.72
N VAL A 77 41.84 3.73 15.51
CA VAL A 77 41.46 4.39 14.24
C VAL A 77 39.95 4.43 14.14
N SER A 78 39.27 3.30 14.34
CA SER A 78 37.80 3.23 14.30
C SER A 78 37.16 4.08 15.40
N ARG A 79 37.75 4.10 16.61
CA ARG A 79 37.30 4.99 17.69
C ARG A 79 37.39 6.46 17.33
N ASN A 80 38.48 6.91 16.70
CA ASN A 80 38.65 8.29 16.27
C ASN A 80 37.70 8.65 15.11
N LEU A 81 37.51 7.77 14.13
CA LEU A 81 36.52 7.99 13.06
C LEU A 81 35.09 8.18 13.58
N LEU A 82 34.69 7.41 14.61
CA LEU A 82 33.38 7.59 15.25
C LEU A 82 33.30 8.91 16.03
N ARG A 83 34.39 9.32 16.72
CA ARG A 83 34.44 10.64 17.39
C ARG A 83 34.32 11.78 16.40
N ASP A 84 35.03 11.71 15.27
CA ASP A 84 34.95 12.73 14.21
C ASP A 84 33.57 12.82 13.59
N ARG A 85 32.92 11.65 13.35
CA ARG A 85 31.54 11.60 12.82
C ARG A 85 30.53 12.27 13.74
N TYR A 86 30.68 12.10 15.05
CA TYR A 86 29.80 12.63 16.08
C TYR A 86 30.43 13.79 16.87
N ASP A 87 31.26 14.60 16.19
CA ASP A 87 31.84 15.78 16.79
C ASP A 87 30.73 16.72 17.30
N PRO A 88 30.77 17.15 18.56
CA PRO A 88 29.77 18.07 19.14
C PRO A 88 29.57 19.38 18.38
N LEU A 89 30.54 19.78 17.55
CA LEU A 89 30.45 21.01 16.74
C LEU A 89 29.62 20.80 15.46
N THR A 90 29.55 19.56 14.96
CA THR A 90 28.93 19.23 13.67
C THR A 90 27.73 18.29 13.81
N SER A 91 27.63 17.53 14.91
CA SER A 91 26.56 16.57 15.16
C SER A 91 25.63 17.01 16.29
N ASN A 92 24.33 16.75 16.10
CA ASN A 92 23.30 16.92 17.13
C ASN A 92 23.13 15.68 18.01
N ILE A 93 23.75 14.57 17.64
CA ILE A 93 23.65 13.30 18.37
C ILE A 93 24.95 13.05 19.10
N TYR A 94 24.82 12.73 20.36
CA TYR A 94 25.88 12.31 21.24
C TYR A 94 25.55 10.91 21.78
N PHE A 95 26.53 10.01 21.84
CA PHE A 95 26.35 8.75 22.53
C PHE A 95 27.58 8.35 23.35
N LYS A 96 27.32 7.51 24.35
CA LYS A 96 28.34 6.91 25.19
C LYS A 96 28.03 5.44 25.46
N LEU A 97 29.09 4.66 25.69
CA LEU A 97 29.06 3.30 26.19
C LEU A 97 29.64 3.28 27.58
N THR A 98 28.91 2.69 28.51
CA THR A 98 29.34 2.54 29.91
C THR A 98 29.27 1.07 30.28
N ASP A 99 30.32 0.53 30.86
CA ASP A 99 30.27 -0.83 31.41
C ASP A 99 29.22 -0.91 32.51
N LYS A 100 28.32 -1.86 32.37
CA LYS A 100 27.21 -2.03 33.33
C LYS A 100 27.67 -2.49 34.72
N ALA A 101 28.78 -3.23 34.78
CA ALA A 101 29.32 -3.80 36.03
C ALA A 101 30.12 -2.77 36.82
N THR A 102 31.00 -2.04 36.13
CA THR A 102 31.95 -1.10 36.78
C THR A 102 31.51 0.36 36.79
N GLY A 103 30.59 0.72 35.86
CA GLY A 103 30.22 2.11 35.61
C GLY A 103 31.28 2.92 34.85
N GLU A 104 32.33 2.26 34.36
CA GLU A 104 33.39 2.91 33.57
C GLU A 104 32.90 3.28 32.16
N ILE A 105 33.34 4.43 31.67
CA ILE A 105 33.02 4.87 30.31
C ILE A 105 34.00 4.17 29.34
N LEU A 106 33.48 3.20 28.57
CA LEU A 106 34.24 2.47 27.57
C LEU A 106 34.49 3.31 26.31
N PHE A 107 33.50 4.10 25.90
CA PHE A 107 33.57 5.00 24.76
C PHE A 107 32.64 6.21 24.92
N SER A 108 33.03 7.37 24.37
CA SER A 108 32.16 8.52 24.23
C SER A 108 32.52 9.34 23.00
N THR A 109 31.53 9.96 22.37
CA THR A 109 31.69 10.78 21.15
C THR A 109 32.05 12.23 21.43
N GLY A 110 32.36 12.61 22.67
CA GLY A 110 32.81 13.96 23.03
C GLY A 110 33.09 14.08 24.52
N ALA A 111 33.72 15.19 24.95
CA ALA A 111 33.88 15.53 26.33
C ALA A 111 32.53 15.99 26.89
N LEU A 112 31.88 15.14 27.68
CA LEU A 112 30.67 15.49 28.44
C LEU A 112 31.05 16.49 29.54
N ASN A 113 30.66 17.74 29.36
CA ASN A 113 30.23 18.50 30.51
C ASN A 113 28.83 17.99 30.87
N LYS A 114 28.66 17.40 32.06
CA LYS A 114 27.37 16.92 32.57
C LYS A 114 26.24 17.93 32.40
N ASP A 115 26.58 19.22 32.38
CA ASP A 115 25.66 20.34 32.28
C ASP A 115 25.13 20.59 30.86
N ASP A 116 25.80 20.09 29.81
CA ASP A 116 25.37 20.32 28.42
C ASP A 116 24.23 19.40 27.96
N TYR A 117 24.07 18.25 28.58
CA TYR A 117 23.07 17.25 28.13
C TYR A 117 22.02 16.89 29.18
N SER A 118 22.29 17.02 30.49
CA SER A 118 21.35 16.62 31.54
C SER A 118 20.13 17.54 31.72
N GLY A 119 20.11 18.69 31.09
CA GLY A 119 18.99 19.64 31.11
C GLY A 119 18.58 20.18 29.73
N LYS A 120 19.31 19.80 28.67
CA LYS A 120 19.15 20.33 27.31
C LYS A 120 18.96 19.24 26.26
N ALA A 121 18.93 17.95 26.64
CA ALA A 121 18.60 16.88 25.72
C ALA A 121 17.09 16.88 25.46
N SER A 122 16.69 16.90 24.17
CA SER A 122 15.28 16.77 23.79
C SER A 122 14.81 15.32 23.85
N ALA A 123 15.73 14.35 23.62
CA ALA A 123 15.44 12.93 23.66
C ALA A 123 16.61 12.12 24.19
N TYR A 124 16.28 10.95 24.73
CA TYR A 124 17.21 10.00 25.33
C TYR A 124 16.83 8.57 24.92
N TYR A 125 17.82 7.80 24.47
CA TYR A 125 17.67 6.40 24.13
C TYR A 125 18.70 5.57 24.89
N GLN A 126 18.30 4.43 25.43
CA GLN A 126 19.18 3.50 26.14
C GLN A 126 18.95 2.06 25.71
N GLN A 127 20.04 1.32 25.55
CA GLN A 127 20.02 -0.10 25.26
C GLN A 127 21.22 -0.82 25.90
N ASP A 128 20.98 -2.02 26.43
CA ASP A 128 22.06 -2.89 26.85
C ASP A 128 22.64 -3.66 25.65
N MET A 129 23.97 -3.71 25.58
CA MET A 129 24.74 -4.41 24.52
C MET A 129 25.69 -5.38 25.20
N THR A 130 25.60 -6.67 24.90
CA THR A 130 26.50 -7.69 25.43
C THR A 130 27.45 -8.17 24.36
N PHE A 131 28.74 -8.15 24.63
CA PHE A 131 29.81 -8.54 23.74
C PHE A 131 30.75 -9.53 24.45
N THR A 132 31.07 -10.65 23.78
CA THR A 132 32.02 -11.65 24.30
C THR A 132 33.45 -11.29 23.82
N LEU A 133 34.35 -11.04 24.76
CA LEU A 133 35.76 -10.74 24.49
C LEU A 133 36.51 -12.02 24.01
N ASN A 134 37.69 -11.79 23.44
CA ASN A 134 38.54 -12.87 22.94
C ASN A 134 38.99 -13.89 24.02
N ASP A 135 38.97 -13.50 25.28
CA ASP A 135 39.27 -14.35 26.45
C ASP A 135 38.03 -15.17 26.92
N GLY A 136 36.89 -15.05 26.26
CA GLY A 136 35.64 -15.71 26.58
C GLY A 136 34.83 -15.03 27.70
N SER A 137 35.26 -13.90 28.20
CA SER A 137 34.48 -13.10 29.16
C SER A 137 33.42 -12.22 28.46
N ASP A 138 32.25 -12.09 29.07
CA ASP A 138 31.18 -11.22 28.54
C ASP A 138 31.25 -9.85 29.21
N VAL A 139 31.25 -8.80 28.37
CA VAL A 139 31.10 -7.42 28.79
C VAL A 139 29.72 -6.93 28.38
N THR A 140 28.94 -6.45 29.35
CA THR A 140 27.65 -5.80 29.09
C THR A 140 27.83 -4.28 29.20
N ALA A 141 27.76 -3.60 28.06
CA ALA A 141 27.82 -2.15 27.98
C ALA A 141 26.41 -1.55 27.89
N VAL A 142 26.19 -0.46 28.58
CA VAL A 142 24.97 0.35 28.46
C VAL A 142 25.24 1.42 27.43
N TYR A 143 24.60 1.28 26.27
CA TYR A 143 24.56 2.30 25.23
C TYR A 143 23.57 3.37 25.60
N GLN A 144 23.99 4.62 25.58
CA GLN A 144 23.15 5.78 25.88
C GLN A 144 23.35 6.85 24.80
N ALA A 145 22.28 7.19 24.09
CA ALA A 145 22.30 8.25 23.06
C ALA A 145 21.39 9.41 23.46
N TYR A 146 21.80 10.60 23.07
CA TYR A 146 21.15 11.85 23.39
C TYR A 146 21.04 12.73 22.15
N LEU A 147 19.92 13.42 22.01
CA LEU A 147 19.71 14.45 20.99
C LEU A 147 19.85 15.83 21.63
N LYS A 148 20.68 16.69 21.04
CA LYS A 148 20.95 18.04 21.52
C LYS A 148 19.74 18.95 21.34
N SER A 149 19.50 19.85 22.29
CA SER A 149 18.49 20.90 22.20
C SER A 149 19.07 22.24 22.60
N PRO A 150 18.99 23.30 21.77
CA PRO A 150 18.50 23.34 20.40
C PRO A 150 19.42 22.61 19.41
N LEU A 151 18.83 22.15 18.30
CA LEU A 151 19.58 21.47 17.23
C LEU A 151 20.53 22.43 16.52
N ALA A 152 21.78 22.02 16.33
CA ALA A 152 22.76 22.82 15.60
C ALA A 152 22.48 22.78 14.09
N PRO A 153 22.76 23.88 13.34
CA PRO A 153 22.62 23.89 11.89
C PRO A 153 23.67 22.96 11.23
N ARG A 154 23.23 22.26 10.19
CA ARG A 154 24.04 21.40 9.27
C ARG A 154 24.10 19.89 9.60
N ASP A 155 23.24 19.36 10.41
CA ASP A 155 23.16 17.93 10.65
C ASP A 155 21.90 17.31 10.04
N SER A 156 21.99 16.01 9.69
CA SER A 156 20.87 15.21 9.21
C SER A 156 19.70 15.18 10.19
N ALA A 157 20.00 15.17 11.50
CA ALA A 157 18.98 15.23 12.56
C ALA A 157 18.14 16.52 12.49
N LEU A 158 18.78 17.68 12.29
CA LEU A 158 18.06 18.95 12.10
C LEU A 158 17.15 18.88 10.86
N TYR A 159 17.64 18.31 9.76
CA TYR A 159 16.84 18.18 8.54
C TYR A 159 15.59 17.33 8.79
N VAL A 160 15.75 16.13 9.38
CA VAL A 160 14.63 15.23 9.71
C VAL A 160 13.64 15.91 10.63
N MET A 161 14.11 16.53 11.74
CA MET A 161 13.23 17.20 12.71
C MET A 161 12.51 18.40 12.11
N THR A 162 13.15 19.15 11.20
CA THR A 162 12.51 20.25 10.47
C THR A 162 11.37 19.74 9.58
N TRP A 163 11.54 18.57 8.93
CA TRP A 163 10.46 17.95 8.15
C TRP A 163 9.33 17.44 9.02
N VAL A 164 9.64 16.87 10.17
CA VAL A 164 8.64 16.42 11.16
C VAL A 164 7.81 17.62 11.65
N GLU A 165 8.44 18.72 12.01
CA GLU A 165 7.75 19.95 12.43
C GLU A 165 6.85 20.53 11.31
N ARG A 166 7.35 20.54 10.08
CA ARG A 166 6.54 20.95 8.92
C ARG A 166 5.33 20.03 8.71
N LEU A 167 5.52 18.73 8.87
CA LEU A 167 4.45 17.75 8.73
C LEU A 167 3.38 17.91 9.81
N ILE A 168 3.82 18.11 11.07
CA ILE A 168 2.93 18.38 12.20
C ILE A 168 2.15 19.68 11.96
N SER A 169 2.82 20.73 11.50
CA SER A 169 2.20 22.03 11.22
C SER A 169 1.20 21.94 10.04
N ALA A 170 1.51 21.12 9.05
CA ALA A 170 0.68 20.94 7.87
C ALA A 170 -0.43 19.88 8.03
N ARG A 171 -0.56 19.22 9.20
CA ARG A 171 -1.49 18.09 9.40
C ARG A 171 -2.93 18.37 8.97
N TYR A 172 -3.46 19.55 9.32
CA TYR A 172 -4.82 19.95 8.92
C TYR A 172 -4.90 20.31 7.43
N LEU A 173 -3.83 20.87 6.87
CA LEU A 173 -3.74 21.17 5.45
C LEU A 173 -3.80 19.88 4.61
N LEU A 174 -3.20 18.78 5.09
CA LEU A 174 -3.29 17.46 4.44
C LEU A 174 -4.73 16.96 4.35
N ILE A 175 -5.54 17.19 5.39
CA ILE A 175 -6.98 16.83 5.37
C ILE A 175 -7.71 17.65 4.30
N VAL A 176 -7.51 18.97 4.29
CA VAL A 176 -8.13 19.85 3.29
C VAL A 176 -7.70 19.44 1.89
N LEU A 177 -6.41 19.16 1.69
CA LEU A 177 -5.87 18.70 0.41
C LEU A 177 -6.51 17.39 -0.02
N ALA A 178 -6.65 16.41 0.87
CA ALA A 178 -7.29 15.13 0.57
C ALA A 178 -8.76 15.30 0.14
N VAL A 179 -9.51 16.17 0.82
CA VAL A 179 -10.90 16.47 0.45
C VAL A 179 -11.00 17.12 -0.92
N LEU A 180 -10.12 18.08 -1.21
CA LEU A 180 -10.06 18.73 -2.53
C LEU A 180 -9.69 17.75 -3.63
N LEU A 181 -8.67 16.90 -3.40
CA LEU A 181 -8.27 15.86 -4.35
C LEU A 181 -9.40 14.88 -4.60
N LEU A 182 -10.13 14.47 -3.57
CA LEU A 182 -11.28 13.59 -3.68
C LEU A 182 -12.38 14.23 -4.56
N ALA A 183 -12.69 15.51 -4.33
CA ALA A 183 -13.68 16.24 -5.14
C ALA A 183 -13.26 16.33 -6.62
N VAL A 184 -11.99 16.62 -6.89
CA VAL A 184 -11.45 16.66 -8.25
C VAL A 184 -11.48 15.28 -8.91
N CYS A 185 -11.08 14.23 -8.20
CA CYS A 185 -11.15 12.83 -8.68
C CYS A 185 -12.60 12.44 -9.04
N LEU A 186 -13.55 12.74 -8.17
CA LEU A 186 -14.97 12.46 -8.43
C LEU A 186 -15.47 13.23 -9.66
N PHE A 187 -15.11 14.51 -9.79
CA PHE A 187 -15.48 15.30 -10.95
C PHE A 187 -14.93 14.72 -12.26
N LEU A 188 -13.63 14.41 -12.28
CA LEU A 188 -12.98 13.82 -13.46
C LEU A 188 -13.56 12.43 -13.78
N PHE A 189 -13.84 11.63 -12.77
CA PHE A 189 -14.43 10.31 -12.94
C PHE A 189 -15.84 10.40 -13.53
N ILE A 190 -16.71 11.26 -12.99
CA ILE A 190 -18.05 11.51 -13.54
C ILE A 190 -17.96 12.05 -14.98
N PHE A 191 -17.02 12.99 -15.23
CA PHE A 191 -16.78 13.48 -16.58
C PHE A 191 -16.44 12.35 -17.55
N LEU A 192 -15.50 11.46 -17.17
CA LEU A 192 -15.11 10.31 -17.99
C LEU A 192 -16.26 9.33 -18.21
N LEU A 193 -17.05 9.03 -17.16
CA LEU A 193 -18.26 8.22 -17.30
C LEU A 193 -19.25 8.83 -18.29
N CYS A 194 -19.46 10.14 -18.25
CA CYS A 194 -20.32 10.84 -19.20
C CYS A 194 -19.74 10.84 -20.62
N ALA A 195 -18.43 11.00 -20.75
CA ALA A 195 -17.73 11.06 -22.03
C ALA A 195 -17.59 9.69 -22.73
N MET A 196 -17.73 8.59 -21.99
CA MET A 196 -17.68 7.23 -22.57
C MET A 196 -18.86 6.99 -23.50
N GLY A 197 -18.56 6.39 -24.67
CA GLY A 197 -19.56 6.13 -25.71
C GLY A 197 -19.80 7.32 -26.66
N HIS A 198 -19.20 8.50 -26.45
CA HIS A 198 -19.31 9.64 -27.37
C HIS A 198 -18.06 9.74 -28.24
N LYS A 199 -18.23 9.93 -29.54
CA LYS A 199 -17.15 10.17 -30.50
C LYS A 199 -17.50 11.39 -31.34
N GLU A 200 -16.50 12.21 -31.65
CA GLU A 200 -16.67 13.37 -32.51
C GLU A 200 -17.15 12.96 -33.92
N GLY A 201 -18.19 13.62 -34.41
CA GLY A 201 -18.76 13.34 -35.76
C GLY A 201 -19.64 12.07 -35.85
N VAL A 202 -19.98 11.46 -34.75
CA VAL A 202 -20.89 10.29 -34.72
C VAL A 202 -22.06 10.55 -33.80
N ASP A 203 -23.28 10.54 -34.37
CA ASP A 203 -24.50 10.62 -33.59
C ASP A 203 -24.80 9.26 -32.96
N GLY A 204 -25.02 9.26 -31.62
CA GLY A 204 -25.33 8.06 -30.84
C GLY A 204 -24.15 7.49 -30.03
N ILE A 205 -24.29 6.27 -29.54
CA ILE A 205 -23.30 5.60 -28.67
C ILE A 205 -22.32 4.80 -29.54
N TYR A 206 -21.07 5.28 -29.59
CA TYR A 206 -19.98 4.57 -30.27
C TYR A 206 -19.37 3.50 -29.35
N GLN A 207 -19.38 2.26 -29.80
CA GLN A 207 -18.69 1.16 -29.10
C GLN A 207 -17.24 1.06 -29.59
N CYS A 208 -16.29 1.24 -28.68
CA CYS A 208 -14.87 0.96 -28.93
C CYS A 208 -14.67 -0.55 -29.21
N TRP A 209 -13.61 -0.89 -29.95
CA TRP A 209 -13.26 -2.28 -30.24
C TRP A 209 -13.09 -3.14 -28.97
N LEU A 210 -12.58 -2.56 -27.88
CA LEU A 210 -12.46 -3.20 -26.56
C LEU A 210 -13.82 -3.64 -25.99
N ASN A 211 -14.89 -2.88 -26.26
CA ASN A 211 -16.24 -3.20 -25.80
C ASN A 211 -16.90 -4.34 -26.61
N LYS A 212 -16.29 -4.74 -27.73
CA LYS A 212 -16.73 -5.90 -28.53
C LYS A 212 -16.25 -7.22 -27.96
N ILE A 213 -15.16 -7.21 -27.16
CA ILE A 213 -14.64 -8.38 -26.46
C ILE A 213 -15.66 -8.78 -25.38
N PRO A 214 -16.02 -10.05 -25.20
CA PRO A 214 -16.85 -10.51 -24.09
C PRO A 214 -16.32 -10.01 -22.74
N LEU A 215 -17.21 -9.59 -21.84
CA LEU A 215 -16.81 -8.97 -20.56
C LEU A 215 -15.95 -9.91 -19.71
N ASP A 216 -16.33 -11.16 -19.63
CA ASP A 216 -15.65 -12.24 -18.93
C ASP A 216 -14.22 -12.45 -19.45
N LEU A 217 -14.04 -12.48 -20.76
CA LEU A 217 -12.72 -12.59 -21.39
C LEU A 217 -11.88 -11.32 -21.12
N PHE A 218 -12.52 -10.15 -21.14
CA PHE A 218 -11.87 -8.89 -20.81
C PHE A 218 -11.41 -8.84 -19.35
N LEU A 219 -12.23 -9.32 -18.41
CA LEU A 219 -11.88 -9.45 -17.00
C LEU A 219 -10.69 -10.41 -16.79
N ALA A 220 -10.73 -11.58 -17.46
CA ALA A 220 -9.61 -12.53 -17.41
C ALA A 220 -8.31 -11.92 -17.93
N LEU A 221 -8.38 -11.16 -19.04
CA LEU A 221 -7.21 -10.47 -19.60
C LEU A 221 -6.66 -9.42 -18.63
N LEU A 222 -7.53 -8.61 -17.99
CA LEU A 222 -7.10 -7.62 -16.99
C LEU A 222 -6.48 -8.28 -15.76
N ALA A 223 -7.04 -9.41 -15.31
CA ALA A 223 -6.46 -10.18 -14.21
C ALA A 223 -5.05 -10.70 -14.57
N LEU A 224 -4.89 -11.27 -15.76
CA LEU A 224 -3.57 -11.72 -16.24
C LEU A 224 -2.58 -10.57 -16.34
N LEU A 225 -2.98 -9.39 -16.84
CA LEU A 225 -2.14 -8.21 -16.88
C LEU A 225 -1.76 -7.73 -15.49
N PHE A 226 -2.68 -7.78 -14.54
CA PHE A 226 -2.39 -7.43 -13.14
C PHE A 226 -1.34 -8.36 -12.53
N PHE A 227 -1.52 -9.69 -12.68
CA PHE A 227 -0.55 -10.66 -12.16
C PHE A 227 0.81 -10.54 -12.85
N ALA A 228 0.82 -10.35 -14.18
CA ALA A 228 2.06 -10.13 -14.92
C ALA A 228 2.79 -8.86 -14.46
N TRP A 229 2.06 -7.77 -14.26
CA TRP A 229 2.59 -6.51 -13.75
C TRP A 229 3.16 -6.65 -12.34
N ALA A 230 2.41 -7.27 -11.43
CA ALA A 230 2.85 -7.50 -10.05
C ALA A 230 4.09 -8.41 -9.99
N SER A 231 4.11 -9.49 -10.79
CA SER A 231 5.27 -10.39 -10.87
C SER A 231 6.50 -9.72 -11.49
N PHE A 232 6.31 -8.90 -12.52
CA PHE A 232 7.39 -8.15 -13.16
C PHE A 232 8.05 -7.19 -12.17
N LEU A 233 7.26 -6.43 -11.42
CA LEU A 233 7.76 -5.52 -10.40
C LEU A 233 8.48 -6.27 -9.27
N GLY A 234 7.93 -7.39 -8.80
CA GLY A 234 8.51 -8.20 -7.72
C GLY A 234 9.86 -8.82 -8.10
N ASN A 235 10.12 -9.06 -9.39
CA ASN A 235 11.39 -9.60 -9.86
C ASN A 235 12.49 -8.54 -10.06
N ILE A 236 12.11 -7.28 -10.31
CA ILE A 236 13.09 -6.21 -10.62
C ILE A 236 13.49 -5.44 -9.37
N TRP A 237 12.56 -5.26 -8.44
CA TRP A 237 12.76 -4.43 -7.27
C TRP A 237 12.60 -5.30 -6.02
N TYR A 238 13.66 -5.41 -5.23
CA TYR A 238 13.49 -5.81 -3.82
C TYR A 238 12.44 -4.86 -3.24
N ILE A 239 11.50 -5.39 -2.43
CA ILE A 239 10.29 -4.73 -1.90
C ILE A 239 10.61 -3.35 -1.30
N ASP A 240 10.87 -2.39 -2.15
CA ASP A 240 11.20 -1.00 -1.83
C ASP A 240 9.96 -0.11 -2.00
N PHE A 241 10.01 1.08 -1.42
CA PHE A 241 8.98 2.10 -1.54
C PHE A 241 8.48 2.32 -2.99
N TRP A 242 9.38 2.30 -3.98
CA TRP A 242 9.06 2.44 -5.40
C TRP A 242 8.21 1.30 -5.96
N TYR A 243 8.38 0.08 -5.45
CA TYR A 243 7.55 -1.06 -5.80
C TYR A 243 6.07 -0.79 -5.53
N TYR A 244 5.74 -0.31 -4.33
CA TYR A 244 4.36 -0.04 -3.94
C TYR A 244 3.74 1.11 -4.72
N ILE A 245 4.51 2.17 -5.05
CA ILE A 245 4.03 3.28 -5.88
C ILE A 245 3.70 2.80 -7.29
N LEU A 246 4.59 2.05 -7.94
CA LEU A 246 4.37 1.53 -9.29
C LEU A 246 3.23 0.51 -9.33
N LEU A 247 3.13 -0.34 -8.30
CA LEU A 247 2.03 -1.29 -8.17
C LEU A 247 0.69 -0.56 -8.02
N ALA A 248 0.63 0.46 -7.17
CA ALA A 248 -0.57 1.27 -6.98
C ALA A 248 -0.98 2.01 -8.26
N PHE A 249 -0.01 2.57 -8.99
CA PHE A 249 -0.27 3.24 -10.27
C PHE A 249 -0.82 2.27 -11.33
N GLY A 250 -0.21 1.10 -11.48
CA GLY A 250 -0.66 0.07 -12.43
C GLY A 250 -2.05 -0.48 -12.08
N THR A 251 -2.30 -0.76 -10.80
CA THR A 251 -3.64 -1.19 -10.31
C THR A 251 -4.71 -0.14 -10.55
N ALA A 252 -4.42 1.14 -10.28
CA ALA A 252 -5.35 2.24 -10.52
C ALA A 252 -5.69 2.37 -12.03
N ALA A 253 -4.70 2.24 -12.90
CA ALA A 253 -4.88 2.28 -14.35
C ALA A 253 -5.75 1.10 -14.85
N LEU A 254 -5.50 -0.12 -14.37
CA LEU A 254 -6.29 -1.31 -14.72
C LEU A 254 -7.73 -1.20 -14.20
N ALA A 255 -7.91 -0.76 -12.95
CA ALA A 255 -9.23 -0.55 -12.35
C ALA A 255 -10.02 0.52 -13.11
N LEU A 256 -9.39 1.63 -13.48
CA LEU A 256 -10.02 2.67 -14.28
C LEU A 256 -10.42 2.15 -15.67
N THR A 257 -9.55 1.39 -16.32
CA THR A 257 -9.84 0.77 -17.62
C THR A 257 -11.05 -0.17 -17.54
N LEU A 258 -11.15 -0.96 -16.46
CA LEU A 258 -12.29 -1.81 -16.18
C LEU A 258 -13.58 -0.98 -16.01
N LEU A 259 -13.57 0.01 -15.14
CA LEU A 259 -14.73 0.85 -14.84
C LEU A 259 -15.24 1.58 -16.09
N LEU A 260 -14.34 2.17 -16.88
CA LEU A 260 -14.69 2.85 -18.11
C LEU A 260 -15.24 1.88 -19.18
N SER A 261 -14.67 0.67 -19.28
CA SER A 261 -15.19 -0.36 -20.18
C SER A 261 -16.58 -0.83 -19.78
N VAL A 262 -16.81 -1.06 -18.48
CA VAL A 262 -18.13 -1.42 -17.94
C VAL A 262 -19.14 -0.30 -18.21
N ALA A 263 -18.77 0.97 -17.94
CA ALA A 263 -19.63 2.13 -18.20
C ALA A 263 -19.99 2.28 -19.68
N GLY A 264 -19.02 2.07 -20.58
CA GLY A 264 -19.26 2.10 -22.03
C GLY A 264 -20.20 1.01 -22.50
N ARG A 265 -20.11 -0.18 -21.93
CA ARG A 265 -20.98 -1.33 -22.23
C ARG A 265 -22.39 -1.14 -21.63
N ALA A 266 -22.49 -0.59 -20.41
CA ALA A 266 -23.77 -0.36 -19.75
C ALA A 266 -24.67 0.63 -20.52
N LYS A 267 -24.07 1.58 -21.25
CA LYS A 267 -24.80 2.51 -22.13
C LYS A 267 -25.30 1.87 -23.43
N ALA A 268 -24.75 0.73 -23.82
CA ALA A 268 -25.16 0.01 -25.01
C ALA A 268 -26.25 -1.02 -24.69
N PRO A 269 -27.22 -1.22 -25.59
CA PRO A 269 -28.25 -2.22 -25.37
C PRO A 269 -27.63 -3.64 -25.35
N GLY A 270 -28.05 -4.45 -24.36
CA GLY A 270 -27.63 -5.85 -24.30
C GLY A 270 -26.31 -6.10 -23.53
N PHE A 271 -26.03 -5.36 -22.48
CA PHE A 271 -24.85 -5.50 -21.62
C PHE A 271 -24.49 -6.96 -21.29
N PHE A 272 -25.46 -7.73 -20.75
CA PHE A 272 -25.26 -9.15 -20.41
C PHE A 272 -25.20 -10.08 -21.63
N LYS A 273 -25.86 -9.73 -22.75
CA LYS A 273 -25.91 -10.58 -23.95
C LYS A 273 -24.55 -10.78 -24.62
N ASN A 274 -23.59 -9.89 -24.34
CA ASN A 274 -22.25 -9.96 -24.89
C ASN A 274 -21.24 -10.68 -23.98
N THR A 275 -21.68 -11.30 -22.88
CA THR A 275 -20.84 -12.16 -22.05
C THR A 275 -20.75 -13.57 -22.66
N LEU A 276 -19.59 -14.21 -22.53
CA LEU A 276 -19.39 -15.57 -22.97
C LEU A 276 -20.25 -16.53 -22.16
N ILE A 277 -20.34 -16.28 -20.86
CA ILE A 277 -21.20 -17.01 -19.93
C ILE A 277 -22.66 -16.99 -20.43
N TYR A 278 -23.20 -15.81 -20.75
CA TYR A 278 -24.56 -15.73 -21.29
C TYR A 278 -24.73 -16.50 -22.59
N LYS A 279 -23.75 -16.42 -23.51
CA LYS A 279 -23.80 -17.15 -24.80
C LYS A 279 -23.80 -18.66 -24.59
N VAL A 280 -22.97 -19.14 -23.64
CA VAL A 280 -22.92 -20.56 -23.27
C VAL A 280 -24.24 -21.00 -22.64
N PHE A 281 -24.76 -20.26 -21.66
CA PHE A 281 -26.06 -20.54 -21.06
C PHE A 281 -27.19 -20.49 -22.09
N ALA A 282 -27.23 -19.48 -22.96
CA ALA A 282 -28.25 -19.39 -24.02
C ALA A 282 -28.14 -20.52 -25.04
N TRP A 283 -26.94 -21.05 -25.27
CA TRP A 283 -26.74 -22.23 -26.11
C TRP A 283 -27.24 -23.49 -25.40
N ILE A 284 -26.91 -23.69 -24.14
CA ILE A 284 -27.37 -24.78 -23.29
C ILE A 284 -28.92 -24.78 -23.22
N PHE A 285 -29.52 -23.63 -22.88
CA PHE A 285 -30.99 -23.52 -22.78
C PHE A 285 -31.69 -23.77 -24.12
N ARG A 286 -31.11 -23.31 -25.24
CA ARG A 286 -31.67 -23.65 -26.57
C ARG A 286 -31.53 -25.13 -26.91
N GLY A 287 -30.42 -25.76 -26.50
CA GLY A 287 -30.23 -27.20 -26.62
C GLY A 287 -31.23 -27.99 -25.77
N LEU A 288 -31.35 -27.64 -24.50
CA LEU A 288 -32.28 -28.24 -23.55
C LEU A 288 -33.75 -28.08 -23.97
N GLY A 289 -34.10 -26.96 -24.61
CA GLY A 289 -35.46 -26.74 -25.14
C GLY A 289 -35.88 -27.67 -26.24
N ARG A 290 -34.92 -28.35 -26.92
CA ARG A 290 -35.19 -29.35 -27.97
C ARG A 290 -35.38 -30.77 -27.44
N ILE A 291 -35.07 -31.00 -26.14
CA ILE A 291 -35.09 -32.31 -25.50
C ILE A 291 -36.47 -32.46 -24.78
N PRO A 292 -37.10 -33.65 -24.85
CA PRO A 292 -38.33 -33.92 -24.11
C PRO A 292 -38.17 -33.62 -22.60
N MET A 293 -39.23 -33.14 -21.97
CA MET A 293 -39.22 -32.64 -20.59
C MET A 293 -38.60 -33.62 -19.58
N VAL A 294 -38.89 -34.91 -19.71
CA VAL A 294 -38.38 -35.98 -18.84
C VAL A 294 -36.84 -36.08 -18.90
N TRP A 295 -36.27 -36.07 -20.09
CA TRP A 295 -34.83 -36.12 -20.26
C TRP A 295 -34.12 -34.80 -19.87
N ARG A 296 -34.79 -33.66 -20.08
CA ARG A 296 -34.29 -32.35 -19.68
C ARG A 296 -34.14 -32.26 -18.16
N THR A 297 -35.15 -32.70 -17.39
CA THR A 297 -35.08 -32.71 -15.92
C THR A 297 -34.00 -33.70 -15.43
N ALA A 298 -33.90 -34.88 -16.04
CA ALA A 298 -32.87 -35.85 -15.67
C ALA A 298 -31.42 -35.30 -15.90
N LEU A 299 -31.17 -34.62 -17.03
CA LEU A 299 -29.87 -34.02 -17.35
C LEU A 299 -29.52 -32.88 -16.41
N VAL A 300 -30.47 -32.00 -16.09
CA VAL A 300 -30.23 -30.90 -15.15
C VAL A 300 -29.96 -31.44 -13.75
N TRP A 301 -30.72 -32.44 -13.32
CA TRP A 301 -30.53 -33.12 -12.03
C TRP A 301 -29.16 -33.81 -11.96
N GLY A 302 -28.76 -34.53 -12.96
CA GLY A 302 -27.45 -35.17 -13.04
C GLY A 302 -26.30 -34.16 -13.03
N ALA A 303 -26.44 -33.03 -13.73
CA ALA A 303 -25.43 -31.98 -13.74
C ALA A 303 -25.31 -31.28 -12.36
N LEU A 304 -26.43 -31.07 -11.64
CA LEU A 304 -26.42 -30.52 -10.30
C LEU A 304 -25.76 -31.49 -9.31
N CYS A 305 -26.07 -32.77 -9.36
CA CYS A 305 -25.43 -33.77 -8.51
C CYS A 305 -23.91 -33.86 -8.76
N LEU A 306 -23.48 -33.79 -10.03
CA LEU A 306 -22.06 -33.75 -10.36
C LEU A 306 -21.37 -32.49 -9.85
N ALA A 307 -22.03 -31.35 -9.95
CA ALA A 307 -21.51 -30.08 -9.39
C ALA A 307 -21.39 -30.14 -7.84
N GLU A 308 -22.38 -30.67 -7.16
CA GLU A 308 -22.35 -30.88 -5.71
C GLU A 308 -21.20 -31.80 -5.29
N LEU A 309 -21.02 -32.93 -5.98
CA LEU A 309 -19.90 -33.83 -5.73
C LEU A 309 -18.55 -33.16 -5.99
N PHE A 310 -18.42 -32.39 -7.06
CA PHE A 310 -17.22 -31.66 -7.38
C PHE A 310 -16.87 -30.62 -6.31
N PHE A 311 -17.85 -29.82 -5.88
CA PHE A 311 -17.63 -28.79 -4.84
C PHE A 311 -17.32 -29.42 -3.49
N THR A 312 -17.97 -30.51 -3.12
CA THR A 312 -17.70 -31.25 -1.88
C THR A 312 -16.27 -31.80 -1.87
N PHE A 313 -15.84 -32.38 -3.00
CA PHE A 313 -14.50 -32.98 -3.11
C PHE A 313 -13.38 -31.93 -3.18
N MET A 314 -13.59 -30.82 -3.91
CA MET A 314 -12.56 -29.80 -4.14
C MET A 314 -12.41 -28.78 -3.00
N LEU A 315 -13.49 -28.44 -2.31
CA LEU A 315 -13.50 -27.33 -1.33
C LEU A 315 -13.53 -27.82 0.12
N GLY A 316 -13.69 -29.14 0.39
CA GLY A 316 -13.75 -29.67 1.75
C GLY A 316 -14.82 -29.00 2.61
N TRP A 317 -15.98 -28.71 2.02
CA TRP A 317 -17.02 -27.89 2.65
C TRP A 317 -17.62 -28.59 3.87
N ASN A 318 -17.83 -27.81 4.95
CA ASN A 318 -18.50 -28.24 6.15
C ASN A 318 -20.01 -28.42 5.91
N GLU A 319 -20.70 -29.18 6.77
CA GLU A 319 -22.14 -29.53 6.65
C GLU A 319 -23.06 -28.33 6.43
N GLU A 320 -22.79 -27.18 7.05
CA GLU A 320 -23.60 -25.96 6.90
C GLU A 320 -23.52 -25.36 5.49
N GLN A 321 -22.36 -25.38 4.87
CA GLN A 321 -22.16 -24.86 3.50
C GLN A 321 -22.82 -25.79 2.48
N TYR A 322 -22.86 -27.09 2.78
CA TYR A 322 -23.54 -28.07 1.96
C TYR A 322 -25.05 -27.83 1.93
N ALA A 323 -25.66 -27.48 3.06
CA ALA A 323 -27.10 -27.16 3.15
C ALA A 323 -27.50 -25.97 2.26
N VAL A 324 -26.67 -24.92 2.20
CA VAL A 324 -26.90 -23.74 1.34
C VAL A 324 -26.84 -24.11 -0.14
N LEU A 325 -25.84 -24.91 -0.55
CA LEU A 325 -25.70 -25.37 -1.93
C LEU A 325 -26.87 -26.24 -2.36
N TRP A 326 -27.32 -27.12 -1.47
CA TRP A 326 -28.48 -27.98 -1.67
C TRP A 326 -29.78 -27.20 -1.84
N LEU A 327 -29.98 -26.13 -1.07
CA LEU A 327 -31.15 -25.22 -1.19
C LEU A 327 -31.13 -24.46 -2.52
N LEU A 328 -29.94 -23.94 -2.93
CA LEU A 328 -29.77 -23.23 -4.18
C LEU A 328 -29.99 -24.15 -5.40
N SER A 329 -29.48 -25.39 -5.36
CA SER A 329 -29.67 -26.37 -6.44
C SER A 329 -31.12 -26.73 -6.65
N ARG A 330 -31.90 -26.84 -5.54
CA ARG A 330 -33.35 -27.10 -5.62
C ARG A 330 -34.12 -25.91 -6.17
N GLY A 331 -33.74 -24.67 -5.81
CA GLY A 331 -34.32 -23.45 -6.37
C GLY A 331 -34.16 -23.38 -7.89
N VAL A 332 -32.95 -23.64 -8.39
CA VAL A 332 -32.65 -23.68 -9.82
C VAL A 332 -33.43 -24.78 -10.53
N LEU A 333 -33.51 -25.96 -9.92
CA LEU A 333 -34.32 -27.09 -10.48
C LEU A 333 -35.79 -26.70 -10.63
N THR A 334 -36.39 -26.06 -9.63
CA THR A 334 -37.79 -25.62 -9.65
C THR A 334 -38.02 -24.64 -10.79
N ILE A 335 -37.12 -23.67 -11.00
CA ILE A 335 -37.20 -22.69 -12.08
C ILE A 335 -37.14 -23.39 -13.45
N VAL A 336 -36.20 -24.34 -13.59
CA VAL A 336 -36.03 -25.09 -14.88
C VAL A 336 -37.19 -26.01 -15.19
N ILE A 337 -37.90 -26.54 -14.18
CA ILE A 337 -39.08 -27.38 -14.38
C ILE A 337 -40.32 -26.54 -14.74
N LEU A 338 -40.46 -25.34 -14.15
CA LEU A 338 -41.58 -24.44 -14.39
C LEU A 338 -41.51 -23.69 -15.73
N TYR A 339 -40.35 -23.58 -16.33
CA TYR A 339 -40.11 -22.99 -17.66
C TYR A 339 -40.01 -24.03 -18.74
#